data_100334c8e3e062caabc3969a9487130e
#
_entry.id   100334c8e3e062caabc3969a9487130e
#
_cell.length_a   1.000
_cell.length_b   1.000
_cell.length_c   1.000
_cell.angle_alpha   90.00
_cell.angle_beta   90.00
_cell.angle_gamma   90.00
#
_symmetry.space_group_name_H-M   'P 1'
#
loop_
_entity.id
_entity.type
_entity.pdbx_description
1 polymer ?
#
loop_
_entity_poly.entity_id
_entity_poly.type
_entity_poly.pdbx_seq_one_letter_code
_entity_poly.pdbx_strand_id
1 'polypeptide(L)'
;MADERLLRVNGADLCVETFGDAGDPAILLIMGAASSMEHWPEGFCHRLADGGRYVIRYDHRDTGRSTSYQPGKPTYTFADLVADAAGVLDALGIERAHVAGVSMGGAVAQTLAIERPERLASLTLMSTSAIESTGRELPSMSAELRATFETPPPDPDWTDRAAVVDHLVDGELPYLGPVRTDDRELRARAVRIFDRTGDLAAAQNHWILGGNDDPVRGRLADVTAPTLVLHGTADPLFPYEHGEALADAIPGAQLVALEGVGHEAPPAPIWDVAVPAILRHTRAGSE
;
A
#
# COMPACT_ATOMS: atom_id res chain seq x y z
N MET A 1 23.43 -3.05 -3.52
CA MET A 1 22.42 -2.49 -4.43
C MET A 1 21.24 -3.43 -4.35
N ALA A 2 20.08 -2.91 -4.13
CA ALA A 2 18.84 -3.69 -4.10
C ALA A 2 18.68 -4.47 -5.43
N ASP A 3 18.25 -5.72 -5.36
CA ASP A 3 18.13 -6.58 -6.54
C ASP A 3 16.72 -6.47 -7.13
N GLU A 4 16.45 -5.31 -7.77
CA GLU A 4 15.20 -5.11 -8.51
C GLU A 4 15.16 -6.02 -9.73
N ARG A 5 14.04 -6.71 -9.91
CA ARG A 5 13.82 -7.58 -11.07
C ARG A 5 12.41 -7.39 -11.64
N LEU A 6 12.29 -7.52 -12.96
CA LEU A 6 11.00 -7.53 -13.64
C LEU A 6 10.47 -8.96 -13.68
N LEU A 7 9.25 -9.13 -13.18
CA LEU A 7 8.50 -10.39 -13.26
C LEU A 7 7.33 -10.23 -14.22
N ARG A 8 7.15 -11.22 -15.12
CA ARG A 8 5.97 -11.24 -15.98
C ARG A 8 4.78 -11.78 -15.20
N VAL A 9 3.81 -10.92 -14.90
CA VAL A 9 2.66 -11.19 -14.04
C VAL A 9 1.40 -10.69 -14.73
N ASN A 10 0.37 -11.53 -14.85
CA ASN A 10 -0.96 -11.13 -15.34
C ASN A 10 -0.92 -10.22 -16.59
N GLY A 11 -0.06 -10.54 -17.55
CA GLY A 11 0.07 -9.76 -18.79
C GLY A 11 0.84 -8.45 -18.70
N ALA A 12 1.41 -8.09 -17.55
CA ALA A 12 2.29 -6.93 -17.33
C ALA A 12 3.67 -7.34 -16.82
N ASP A 13 4.66 -6.48 -16.95
CA ASP A 13 5.95 -6.62 -16.31
C ASP A 13 5.90 -5.79 -15.02
N LEU A 14 6.04 -6.44 -13.87
CA LEU A 14 6.04 -5.78 -12.56
C LEU A 14 7.45 -5.78 -11.98
N CYS A 15 7.91 -4.62 -11.52
CA CYS A 15 9.19 -4.48 -10.84
C CYS A 15 9.03 -4.88 -9.38
N VAL A 16 9.85 -5.83 -8.95
CA VAL A 16 9.82 -6.43 -7.61
C VAL A 16 11.19 -6.32 -6.98
N GLU A 17 11.22 -6.07 -5.69
CA GLU A 17 12.42 -6.11 -4.87
C GLU A 17 12.19 -6.93 -3.61
N THR A 18 13.24 -7.62 -3.15
CA THR A 18 13.12 -8.55 -2.02
C THR A 18 14.24 -8.33 -0.99
N PHE A 19 13.91 -8.56 0.28
CA PHE A 19 14.82 -8.43 1.42
C PHE A 19 14.74 -9.68 2.31
N GLY A 20 15.84 -10.07 2.92
CA GLY A 20 15.90 -11.24 3.80
C GLY A 20 16.14 -12.55 3.06
N ASP A 21 15.97 -13.66 3.77
CA ASP A 21 16.21 -15.01 3.24
C ASP A 21 14.92 -15.54 2.59
N ALA A 22 15.02 -16.08 1.39
CA ALA A 22 13.87 -16.66 0.68
C ALA A 22 13.29 -17.91 1.37
N GLY A 23 14.00 -18.48 2.34
CA GLY A 23 13.51 -19.58 3.19
C GLY A 23 12.66 -19.12 4.38
N ASP A 24 12.66 -17.81 4.67
CA ASP A 24 11.83 -17.24 5.74
C ASP A 24 10.36 -17.08 5.30
N PRO A 25 9.39 -16.98 6.25
CA PRO A 25 8.01 -16.67 5.94
C PRO A 25 7.87 -15.36 5.15
N ALA A 26 7.22 -15.45 3.99
CA ALA A 26 7.09 -14.31 3.08
C ALA A 26 6.08 -13.26 3.58
N ILE A 27 6.43 -11.98 3.40
CA ILE A 27 5.52 -10.86 3.59
C ILE A 27 5.47 -10.01 2.31
N LEU A 28 4.28 -9.89 1.70
CA LEU A 28 4.03 -9.06 0.52
C LEU A 28 3.54 -7.69 0.97
N LEU A 29 4.24 -6.65 0.57
CA LEU A 29 3.91 -5.24 0.84
C LEU A 29 3.27 -4.60 -0.38
N ILE A 30 2.01 -4.19 -0.25
CA ILE A 30 1.19 -3.60 -1.32
C ILE A 30 0.99 -2.11 -1.03
N MET A 31 1.44 -1.24 -1.92
CA MET A 31 1.38 0.20 -1.71
C MET A 31 0.04 0.80 -2.14
N GLY A 32 -0.20 2.07 -1.79
CA GLY A 32 -1.39 2.84 -2.11
C GLY A 32 -1.46 3.31 -3.56
N ALA A 33 -2.55 3.98 -3.91
CA ALA A 33 -2.75 4.56 -5.23
C ALA A 33 -1.65 5.56 -5.59
N ALA A 34 -1.26 5.59 -6.85
CA ALA A 34 -0.26 6.47 -7.43
C ALA A 34 1.13 6.41 -6.75
N SER A 35 1.38 5.39 -5.92
CA SER A 35 2.60 5.25 -5.14
C SER A 35 3.40 4.03 -5.60
N SER A 36 4.71 4.22 -5.83
CA SER A 36 5.64 3.14 -6.14
C SER A 36 6.12 2.43 -4.88
N MET A 37 6.85 1.33 -5.02
CA MET A 37 7.45 0.61 -3.89
C MET A 37 8.44 1.45 -3.07
N GLU A 38 8.89 2.60 -3.57
CA GLU A 38 9.75 3.54 -2.84
C GLU A 38 9.07 4.13 -1.58
N HIS A 39 7.73 4.08 -1.52
CA HIS A 39 6.98 4.50 -0.33
C HIS A 39 7.03 3.45 0.81
N TRP A 40 7.58 2.26 0.55
CA TRP A 40 8.04 1.34 1.57
C TRP A 40 9.54 1.56 1.78
N PRO A 41 9.98 2.32 2.81
CA PRO A 41 11.40 2.63 3.00
C PRO A 41 12.23 1.35 3.16
N GLU A 42 13.41 1.29 2.54
CA GLU A 42 14.32 0.13 2.67
C GLU A 42 14.60 -0.22 4.13
N GLY A 43 14.80 0.81 4.99
CA GLY A 43 15.01 0.60 6.42
C GLY A 43 13.85 -0.11 7.11
N PHE A 44 12.61 0.12 6.68
CA PHE A 44 11.44 -0.61 7.18
C PHE A 44 11.47 -2.08 6.71
N CYS A 45 11.75 -2.29 5.41
CA CYS A 45 11.88 -3.62 4.84
C CYS A 45 13.01 -4.43 5.52
N HIS A 46 14.17 -3.82 5.74
CA HIS A 46 15.28 -4.43 6.46
C HIS A 46 14.91 -4.81 7.89
N ARG A 47 14.20 -3.97 8.65
CA ARG A 47 13.76 -4.31 10.02
C ARG A 47 12.81 -5.51 10.05
N LEU A 48 11.95 -5.66 9.05
CA LEU A 48 11.11 -6.86 8.93
C LEU A 48 11.93 -8.08 8.56
N ALA A 49 12.89 -7.93 7.64
CA ALA A 49 13.80 -9.00 7.23
C ALA A 49 14.69 -9.45 8.38
N ASP A 50 15.27 -8.53 9.15
CA ASP A 50 16.05 -8.83 10.37
C ASP A 50 15.19 -9.56 11.43
N GLY A 51 13.88 -9.38 11.39
CA GLY A 51 12.89 -10.11 12.18
C GLY A 51 12.55 -11.52 11.64
N GLY A 52 13.27 -12.01 10.63
CA GLY A 52 13.08 -13.34 10.02
C GLY A 52 11.87 -13.36 9.07
N ARG A 53 11.78 -12.40 8.18
CA ARG A 53 10.76 -12.36 7.11
C ARG A 53 11.43 -12.19 5.74
N TYR A 54 10.93 -12.93 4.75
CA TYR A 54 11.23 -12.67 3.36
C TYR A 54 10.29 -11.57 2.87
N VAL A 55 10.79 -10.33 2.81
CA VAL A 55 9.99 -9.14 2.51
C VAL A 55 10.00 -8.89 1.01
N ILE A 56 8.82 -8.68 0.44
CA ILE A 56 8.61 -8.44 -0.99
C ILE A 56 7.87 -7.12 -1.12
N ARG A 57 8.44 -6.14 -1.85
CA ARG A 57 7.76 -4.93 -2.29
C ARG A 57 7.76 -4.87 -3.82
N TYR A 58 6.76 -4.24 -4.40
CA TYR A 58 6.67 -4.14 -5.86
C TYR A 58 6.01 -2.83 -6.30
N ASP A 59 6.31 -2.42 -7.52
CA ASP A 59 5.61 -1.35 -8.18
C ASP A 59 4.32 -1.88 -8.80
N HIS A 60 3.20 -1.21 -8.53
CA HIS A 60 1.96 -1.43 -9.29
C HIS A 60 2.14 -1.07 -10.77
N ARG A 61 1.23 -1.53 -11.63
CA ARG A 61 1.09 -0.96 -12.97
C ARG A 61 1.05 0.57 -12.86
N ASP A 62 1.60 1.28 -13.83
CA ASP A 62 1.67 2.74 -13.88
C ASP A 62 2.53 3.42 -12.80
N THR A 63 3.30 2.64 -12.05
CA THR A 63 4.25 3.20 -11.07
C THR A 63 5.65 2.63 -11.26
N GLY A 64 6.65 3.40 -10.87
CA GLY A 64 8.05 2.98 -10.83
C GLY A 64 8.55 2.42 -12.16
N ARG A 65 9.04 1.18 -12.14
CA ARG A 65 9.57 0.47 -13.32
C ARG A 65 8.63 -0.58 -13.88
N SER A 66 7.43 -0.69 -13.34
CA SER A 66 6.40 -1.59 -13.87
C SER A 66 5.81 -1.08 -15.18
N THR A 67 5.09 -1.95 -15.89
CA THR A 67 4.39 -1.57 -17.12
C THR A 67 3.54 -0.34 -16.92
N SER A 68 3.73 0.70 -17.76
CA SER A 68 2.93 1.91 -17.79
C SER A 68 1.98 1.92 -18.97
N TYR A 69 0.82 2.52 -18.76
CA TYR A 69 -0.22 2.72 -19.76
C TYR A 69 -0.39 4.21 -20.05
N GLN A 70 -1.04 4.55 -21.15
CA GLN A 70 -1.26 5.94 -21.50
C GLN A 70 -2.01 6.66 -20.37
N PRO A 71 -1.53 7.81 -19.89
CA PRO A 71 -2.25 8.63 -18.91
C PRO A 71 -3.70 8.91 -19.34
N GLY A 72 -4.66 8.69 -18.43
CA GLY A 72 -6.09 8.83 -18.69
C GLY A 72 -6.73 7.68 -19.46
N LYS A 73 -5.98 6.62 -19.82
CA LYS A 73 -6.50 5.46 -20.60
C LYS A 73 -5.93 4.14 -20.13
N PRO A 74 -6.06 3.78 -18.85
CA PRO A 74 -5.65 2.46 -18.38
C PRO A 74 -6.48 1.38 -19.11
N THR A 75 -5.83 0.29 -19.49
CA THR A 75 -6.49 -0.88 -20.10
C THR A 75 -6.57 -2.04 -19.11
N TYR A 76 -6.49 -1.76 -17.85
CA TYR A 76 -6.60 -2.67 -16.73
C TYR A 76 -7.58 -2.13 -15.69
N THR A 77 -7.99 -2.98 -14.77
CA THR A 77 -9.00 -2.70 -13.74
C THR A 77 -8.42 -2.89 -12.33
N PHE A 78 -9.21 -2.57 -11.31
CA PHE A 78 -8.85 -2.88 -9.93
C PHE A 78 -8.68 -4.41 -9.71
N ALA A 79 -9.48 -5.24 -10.38
CA ALA A 79 -9.35 -6.70 -10.31
C ALA A 79 -7.99 -7.19 -10.86
N ASP A 80 -7.43 -6.50 -11.86
CA ASP A 80 -6.08 -6.80 -12.34
C ASP A 80 -5.02 -6.50 -11.27
N LEU A 81 -5.17 -5.45 -10.45
CA LEU A 81 -4.25 -5.18 -9.34
C LEU A 81 -4.30 -6.28 -8.26
N VAL A 82 -5.49 -6.85 -8.02
CA VAL A 82 -5.65 -8.00 -7.11
C VAL A 82 -4.99 -9.25 -7.71
N ALA A 83 -5.19 -9.49 -9.00
CA ALA A 83 -4.54 -10.60 -9.71
C ALA A 83 -3.01 -10.44 -9.78
N ASP A 84 -2.53 -9.20 -9.91
CA ASP A 84 -1.10 -8.88 -9.89
C ASP A 84 -0.46 -9.23 -8.55
N ALA A 85 -1.10 -8.88 -7.42
CA ALA A 85 -0.58 -9.21 -6.08
C ALA A 85 -0.44 -10.74 -5.89
N ALA A 86 -1.45 -11.51 -6.30
CA ALA A 86 -1.36 -12.98 -6.30
C ALA A 86 -0.28 -13.50 -7.25
N GLY A 87 -0.21 -12.92 -8.46
CA GLY A 87 0.73 -13.32 -9.50
C GLY A 87 2.19 -13.02 -9.15
N VAL A 88 2.47 -11.98 -8.35
CA VAL A 88 3.81 -11.73 -7.80
C VAL A 88 4.23 -12.91 -6.91
N LEU A 89 3.35 -13.40 -6.03
CA LEU A 89 3.62 -14.57 -5.20
C LEU A 89 3.86 -15.83 -6.06
N ASP A 90 3.04 -16.04 -7.10
CA ASP A 90 3.18 -17.18 -8.01
C ASP A 90 4.52 -17.16 -8.74
N ALA A 91 4.92 -15.99 -9.27
CA ALA A 91 6.18 -15.83 -9.98
C ALA A 91 7.41 -16.05 -9.08
N LEU A 92 7.24 -15.88 -7.75
CA LEU A 92 8.28 -16.16 -6.74
C LEU A 92 8.20 -17.59 -6.18
N GLY A 93 7.21 -18.40 -6.60
CA GLY A 93 7.01 -19.75 -6.09
C GLY A 93 6.45 -19.81 -4.66
N ILE A 94 5.75 -18.75 -4.23
CA ILE A 94 5.21 -18.61 -2.87
C ILE A 94 3.73 -18.98 -2.90
N GLU A 95 3.38 -20.09 -2.27
CA GLU A 95 2.00 -20.56 -2.20
C GLU A 95 1.16 -19.71 -1.22
N ARG A 96 1.74 -19.31 -0.10
CA ARG A 96 1.05 -18.59 0.98
C ARG A 96 1.98 -17.55 1.59
N ALA A 97 1.47 -16.33 1.82
CA ALA A 97 2.24 -15.22 2.38
C ALA A 97 1.45 -14.43 3.42
N HIS A 98 2.14 -13.72 4.28
CA HIS A 98 1.59 -12.60 5.01
C HIS A 98 1.40 -11.45 4.00
N VAL A 99 0.23 -10.82 3.98
CA VAL A 99 -0.06 -9.72 3.05
C VAL A 99 -0.32 -8.45 3.84
N ALA A 100 0.41 -7.39 3.49
CA ALA A 100 0.29 -6.09 4.14
C ALA A 100 0.01 -5.01 3.09
N GLY A 101 -1.05 -4.23 3.27
CA GLY A 101 -1.46 -3.20 2.31
C GLY A 101 -1.77 -1.86 2.94
N VAL A 102 -1.36 -0.78 2.26
CA VAL A 102 -1.66 0.62 2.63
C VAL A 102 -2.70 1.18 1.68
N SER A 103 -3.74 1.86 2.19
CA SER A 103 -4.72 2.60 1.37
C SER A 103 -5.34 1.72 0.27
N MET A 104 -5.21 2.03 -1.01
CA MET A 104 -5.61 1.18 -2.13
C MET A 104 -5.00 -0.23 -2.02
N GLY A 105 -3.74 -0.36 -1.61
CA GLY A 105 -3.10 -1.65 -1.35
C GLY A 105 -3.80 -2.44 -0.23
N GLY A 106 -4.38 -1.75 0.74
CA GLY A 106 -5.25 -2.34 1.75
C GLY A 106 -6.56 -2.86 1.16
N ALA A 107 -7.15 -2.16 0.19
CA ALA A 107 -8.33 -2.65 -0.54
C ALA A 107 -7.99 -3.89 -1.38
N VAL A 108 -6.84 -3.88 -2.07
CA VAL A 108 -6.32 -5.06 -2.80
C VAL A 108 -6.14 -6.24 -1.86
N ALA A 109 -5.54 -6.03 -0.68
CA ALA A 109 -5.30 -7.07 0.31
C ALA A 109 -6.59 -7.63 0.90
N GLN A 110 -7.60 -6.79 1.18
CA GLN A 110 -8.93 -7.21 1.62
C GLN A 110 -9.61 -8.09 0.57
N THR A 111 -9.60 -7.65 -0.69
CA THR A 111 -10.19 -8.41 -1.80
C THR A 111 -9.50 -9.76 -1.97
N LEU A 112 -8.17 -9.78 -1.91
CA LEU A 112 -7.40 -11.03 -2.00
C LEU A 112 -7.73 -11.97 -0.83
N ALA A 113 -7.92 -11.44 0.39
CA ALA A 113 -8.26 -12.23 1.57
C ALA A 113 -9.65 -12.87 1.47
N ILE A 114 -10.59 -12.21 0.79
CA ILE A 114 -11.94 -12.71 0.55
C ILE A 114 -11.95 -13.74 -0.58
N GLU A 115 -11.31 -13.41 -1.72
CA GLU A 115 -11.42 -14.22 -2.94
C GLU A 115 -10.46 -15.41 -2.97
N ARG A 116 -9.34 -15.32 -2.25
CA ARG A 116 -8.26 -16.35 -2.23
C ARG A 116 -7.71 -16.54 -0.81
N PRO A 117 -8.54 -16.90 0.17
CA PRO A 117 -8.13 -17.00 1.58
C PRO A 117 -6.97 -17.98 1.80
N GLU A 118 -6.84 -19.00 0.95
CA GLU A 118 -5.75 -19.97 1.00
C GLU A 118 -4.37 -19.34 0.74
N ARG A 119 -4.33 -18.17 0.10
CA ARG A 119 -3.07 -17.48 -0.22
C ARG A 119 -2.52 -16.65 0.95
N LEU A 120 -3.33 -16.41 1.98
CA LEU A 120 -2.96 -15.53 3.10
C LEU A 120 -2.62 -16.32 4.35
N ALA A 121 -1.41 -16.14 4.87
CA ALA A 121 -1.01 -16.57 6.21
C ALA A 121 -1.56 -15.61 7.28
N SER A 122 -1.53 -14.31 7.00
CA SER A 122 -2.19 -13.26 7.77
C SER A 122 -2.42 -12.02 6.89
N LEU A 123 -3.27 -11.12 7.37
CA LEU A 123 -3.61 -9.85 6.74
C LEU A 123 -3.20 -8.68 7.63
N THR A 124 -2.48 -7.70 7.09
CA THR A 124 -2.18 -6.44 7.77
C THR A 124 -2.70 -5.27 6.93
N LEU A 125 -3.60 -4.49 7.50
CA LEU A 125 -4.26 -3.36 6.83
C LEU A 125 -3.80 -2.06 7.45
N MET A 126 -3.29 -1.12 6.64
CA MET A 126 -2.70 0.13 7.10
C MET A 126 -3.35 1.32 6.42
N SER A 127 -3.77 2.33 7.18
CA SER A 127 -4.33 3.59 6.64
C SER A 127 -5.30 3.33 5.49
N THR A 128 -6.29 2.46 5.71
CA THR A 128 -7.27 2.04 4.70
C THR A 128 -8.66 1.96 5.28
N SER A 129 -9.66 1.92 4.43
CA SER A 129 -11.05 1.77 4.81
C SER A 129 -11.60 0.41 4.37
N ALA A 130 -12.75 0.04 4.90
CA ALA A 130 -13.49 -1.15 4.47
C ALA A 130 -13.91 -1.02 3.00
N ILE A 131 -13.76 -2.11 2.23
CA ILE A 131 -14.17 -2.16 0.81
C ILE A 131 -15.68 -2.33 0.62
N GLU A 132 -16.42 -2.51 1.72
CA GLU A 132 -17.87 -2.61 1.75
C GLU A 132 -18.44 -1.74 2.87
N SER A 133 -19.77 -1.55 2.86
CA SER A 133 -20.45 -0.85 3.94
C SER A 133 -20.38 -1.64 5.24
N THR A 134 -19.83 -1.03 6.29
CA THR A 134 -19.80 -1.61 7.65
C THR A 134 -21.10 -1.36 8.43
N GLY A 135 -22.08 -0.66 7.85
CA GLY A 135 -23.30 -0.23 8.54
C GLY A 135 -23.08 0.94 9.52
N ARG A 136 -21.85 1.45 9.64
CA ARG A 136 -21.52 2.67 10.42
C ARG A 136 -21.46 3.87 9.48
N GLU A 137 -21.92 5.02 9.94
CA GLU A 137 -21.63 6.30 9.30
C GLU A 137 -20.19 6.68 9.65
N LEU A 138 -19.33 6.78 8.65
CA LEU A 138 -17.91 7.09 8.82
C LEU A 138 -17.65 8.56 8.48
N PRO A 139 -16.74 9.23 9.21
CA PRO A 139 -16.39 10.60 8.91
C PRO A 139 -15.77 10.72 7.53
N SER A 140 -16.06 11.82 6.86
CA SER A 140 -15.41 12.15 5.59
C SER A 140 -13.98 12.61 5.81
N MET A 141 -13.18 12.61 4.73
CA MET A 141 -11.84 13.23 4.75
C MET A 141 -11.86 14.66 5.29
N SER A 142 -10.72 15.15 5.77
CA SER A 142 -10.56 16.50 6.27
C SER A 142 -10.93 17.55 5.22
N ALA A 143 -11.36 18.74 5.67
CA ALA A 143 -11.71 19.83 4.75
C ALA A 143 -10.49 20.31 3.96
N GLU A 144 -9.32 20.32 4.58
CA GLU A 144 -8.05 20.72 3.98
C GLU A 144 -7.68 19.77 2.83
N LEU A 145 -7.75 18.46 3.09
CA LEU A 145 -7.44 17.47 2.06
C LEU A 145 -8.48 17.48 0.95
N ARG A 146 -9.77 17.66 1.27
CA ARG A 146 -10.83 17.78 0.26
C ARG A 146 -10.57 18.94 -0.70
N ALA A 147 -10.11 20.08 -0.19
CA ALA A 147 -9.79 21.24 -1.01
C ALA A 147 -8.72 20.94 -2.08
N THR A 148 -7.77 20.06 -1.79
CA THR A 148 -6.74 19.66 -2.78
C THR A 148 -7.32 18.80 -3.92
N PHE A 149 -8.36 18.01 -3.65
CA PHE A 149 -9.08 17.26 -4.69
C PHE A 149 -10.01 18.15 -5.52
N GLU A 150 -10.64 19.15 -4.89
CA GLU A 150 -11.53 20.08 -5.59
C GLU A 150 -10.76 21.08 -6.47
N THR A 151 -9.54 21.43 -6.07
CA THR A 151 -8.69 22.36 -6.80
C THR A 151 -7.26 21.80 -6.83
N PRO A 152 -7.00 20.75 -7.64
CA PRO A 152 -5.68 20.15 -7.72
C PRO A 152 -4.68 21.16 -8.30
N PRO A 153 -3.42 21.15 -7.82
CA PRO A 153 -2.38 21.95 -8.45
C PRO A 153 -2.20 21.54 -9.91
N PRO A 154 -1.75 22.44 -10.78
CA PRO A 154 -1.46 22.09 -12.16
C PRO A 154 -0.33 21.05 -12.23
N ASP A 155 -0.41 20.18 -13.23
CA ASP A 155 0.66 19.22 -13.50
C ASP A 155 1.99 19.98 -13.77
N PRO A 156 3.11 19.47 -13.27
CA PRO A 156 4.43 20.02 -13.57
C PRO A 156 4.82 19.70 -15.02
N ASP A 157 5.88 20.33 -15.50
CA ASP A 157 6.61 19.77 -16.62
C ASP A 157 7.28 18.47 -16.17
N TRP A 158 6.73 17.34 -16.58
CA TRP A 158 7.20 16.00 -16.19
C TRP A 158 8.64 15.70 -16.60
N THR A 159 9.24 16.56 -17.45
CA THR A 159 10.65 16.46 -17.85
C THR A 159 11.58 17.31 -16.98
N ASP A 160 11.03 18.24 -16.19
CA ASP A 160 11.80 19.05 -15.24
C ASP A 160 11.89 18.34 -13.88
N ARG A 161 13.05 17.74 -13.63
CA ARG A 161 13.32 17.00 -12.39
C ARG A 161 13.06 17.82 -11.12
N ALA A 162 13.41 19.09 -11.11
CA ALA A 162 13.24 19.92 -9.92
C ALA A 162 11.76 20.20 -9.67
N ALA A 163 11.03 20.59 -10.72
CA ALA A 163 9.58 20.83 -10.64
C ALA A 163 8.81 19.56 -10.24
N VAL A 164 9.18 18.39 -10.79
CA VAL A 164 8.53 17.12 -10.43
C VAL A 164 8.83 16.70 -9.01
N VAL A 165 10.07 16.85 -8.54
CA VAL A 165 10.42 16.53 -7.14
C VAL A 165 9.65 17.42 -6.18
N ASP A 166 9.54 18.73 -6.47
CA ASP A 166 8.75 19.64 -5.64
C ASP A 166 7.26 19.25 -5.67
N HIS A 167 6.70 18.97 -6.85
CA HIS A 167 5.32 18.51 -7.01
C HIS A 167 5.02 17.23 -6.24
N LEU A 168 5.90 16.24 -6.26
CA LEU A 168 5.76 15.00 -5.50
C LEU A 168 5.77 15.24 -3.99
N VAL A 169 6.70 16.08 -3.51
CA VAL A 169 6.77 16.43 -2.09
C VAL A 169 5.52 17.19 -1.65
N ASP A 170 5.13 18.24 -2.38
CA ASP A 170 3.98 19.08 -2.06
C ASP A 170 2.68 18.27 -2.10
N GLY A 171 2.57 17.29 -3.02
CA GLY A 171 1.43 16.39 -3.13
C GLY A 171 1.26 15.44 -1.95
N GLU A 172 2.35 15.10 -1.24
CA GLU A 172 2.28 14.24 -0.05
C GLU A 172 1.93 15.02 1.23
N LEU A 173 2.35 16.28 1.37
CA LEU A 173 2.19 17.04 2.61
C LEU A 173 0.76 17.06 3.18
N PRO A 174 -0.32 17.21 2.38
CA PRO A 174 -1.68 17.23 2.90
C PRO A 174 -2.14 15.91 3.55
N TYR A 175 -1.46 14.81 3.28
CA TYR A 175 -1.78 13.49 3.83
C TYR A 175 -1.07 13.21 5.16
N LEU A 176 -0.02 13.98 5.49
CA LEU A 176 0.86 13.68 6.61
C LEU A 176 0.30 14.21 7.93
N GLY A 177 0.54 13.45 9.00
CA GLY A 177 0.26 13.86 10.37
C GLY A 177 1.44 14.56 11.05
N PRO A 178 1.32 14.93 12.32
CA PRO A 178 2.43 15.52 13.11
C PRO A 178 3.59 14.53 13.34
N VAL A 179 3.34 13.22 13.36
CA VAL A 179 4.35 12.17 13.38
C VAL A 179 4.46 11.61 11.98
N ARG A 180 5.50 11.98 11.26
CA ARG A 180 5.61 11.74 9.82
C ARG A 180 7.05 11.49 9.37
N THR A 181 7.19 11.08 8.13
CA THR A 181 8.46 11.08 7.41
C THR A 181 9.02 12.50 7.38
N ASP A 182 10.31 12.67 7.69
CA ASP A 182 10.94 14.00 7.69
C ASP A 182 11.11 14.56 6.26
N ASP A 183 11.22 15.90 6.16
CA ASP A 183 11.26 16.62 4.87
C ASP A 183 12.46 16.20 4.00
N ARG A 184 13.58 15.84 4.63
CA ARG A 184 14.76 15.38 3.90
C ARG A 184 14.52 14.05 3.23
N GLU A 185 13.88 13.11 3.96
CA GLU A 185 13.57 11.79 3.40
C GLU A 185 12.42 11.87 2.39
N LEU A 186 11.39 12.72 2.61
CA LEU A 186 10.36 13.00 1.60
C LEU A 186 11.01 13.42 0.28
N ARG A 187 11.91 14.39 0.33
CA ARG A 187 12.60 14.86 -0.87
C ARG A 187 13.53 13.81 -1.47
N ALA A 188 14.24 13.05 -0.66
CA ALA A 188 15.12 11.98 -1.14
C ALA A 188 14.30 10.88 -1.83
N ARG A 189 13.13 10.52 -1.29
CA ARG A 189 12.19 9.58 -1.91
C ARG A 189 11.65 10.11 -3.24
N ALA A 190 11.20 11.36 -3.29
CA ALA A 190 10.73 11.99 -4.53
C ALA A 190 11.81 11.98 -5.63
N VAL A 191 13.07 12.22 -5.25
CA VAL A 191 14.23 12.09 -6.15
C VAL A 191 14.38 10.67 -6.68
N ARG A 192 14.34 9.66 -5.82
CA ARG A 192 14.42 8.24 -6.23
C ARG A 192 13.26 7.85 -7.14
N ILE A 193 12.04 8.30 -6.83
CA ILE A 193 10.85 8.08 -7.65
C ILE A 193 11.05 8.66 -9.04
N PHE A 194 11.52 9.92 -9.15
CA PHE A 194 11.79 10.55 -10.45
C PHE A 194 12.84 9.76 -11.23
N ASP A 195 13.98 9.46 -10.60
CA ASP A 195 15.13 8.86 -11.27
C ASP A 195 14.87 7.41 -11.76
N ARG A 196 13.86 6.72 -11.18
CA ARG A 196 13.57 5.32 -11.52
C ARG A 196 12.25 5.10 -12.29
N THR A 197 11.37 6.11 -12.38
CA THR A 197 10.05 5.94 -13.02
C THR A 197 10.11 6.32 -14.50
N GLY A 198 9.57 5.45 -15.36
CA GLY A 198 9.56 5.68 -16.80
C GLY A 198 8.52 6.71 -17.25
N ASP A 199 7.32 6.68 -16.68
CA ASP A 199 6.22 7.61 -16.97
C ASP A 199 5.50 7.97 -15.67
N LEU A 200 5.87 9.12 -15.10
CA LEU A 200 5.31 9.60 -13.83
C LEU A 200 3.84 10.02 -13.96
N ALA A 201 3.43 10.52 -15.11
CA ALA A 201 2.04 10.93 -15.34
C ALA A 201 1.08 9.72 -15.35
N ALA A 202 1.57 8.52 -15.69
CA ALA A 202 0.77 7.32 -15.74
C ALA A 202 0.18 6.93 -14.36
N ALA A 203 0.84 7.29 -13.26
CA ALA A 203 0.36 7.02 -11.91
C ALA A 203 -1.05 7.60 -11.63
N GLN A 204 -1.43 8.66 -12.35
CA GLN A 204 -2.79 9.25 -12.29
C GLN A 204 -3.89 8.27 -12.74
N ASN A 205 -3.55 7.23 -13.49
CA ASN A 205 -4.51 6.20 -13.91
C ASN A 205 -5.16 5.50 -12.71
N HIS A 206 -4.48 5.40 -11.57
CA HIS A 206 -5.05 4.77 -10.36
C HIS A 206 -6.32 5.48 -9.86
N TRP A 207 -6.46 6.78 -10.08
CA TRP A 207 -7.62 7.57 -9.64
C TRP A 207 -8.86 7.40 -10.52
N ILE A 208 -8.68 6.86 -11.72
CA ILE A 208 -9.75 6.63 -12.70
C ILE A 208 -10.04 5.15 -12.96
N LEU A 209 -9.32 4.25 -12.27
CA LEU A 209 -9.71 2.84 -12.22
C LEU A 209 -11.10 2.81 -11.58
N GLY A 210 -12.13 2.57 -12.39
CA GLY A 210 -13.51 2.50 -11.94
C GLY A 210 -13.61 1.62 -10.70
N GLY A 211 -14.42 2.06 -9.76
CA GLY A 211 -14.81 1.20 -8.64
C GLY A 211 -15.35 -0.10 -9.23
N ASN A 212 -15.06 -1.19 -8.57
CA ASN A 212 -15.39 -2.55 -9.01
C ASN A 212 -16.73 -2.62 -9.74
N ASP A 213 -16.72 -2.64 -11.08
CA ASP A 213 -17.88 -3.05 -11.85
C ASP A 213 -18.21 -4.54 -11.58
N ASP A 214 -17.21 -5.30 -11.08
CA ASP A 214 -17.39 -6.63 -10.50
C ASP A 214 -17.45 -6.50 -8.96
N PRO A 215 -18.60 -6.78 -8.35
CA PRO A 215 -18.71 -6.77 -6.89
C PRO A 215 -17.77 -7.83 -6.29
N VAL A 216 -17.02 -7.47 -5.25
CA VAL A 216 -16.23 -8.41 -4.46
C VAL A 216 -17.10 -9.59 -4.05
N ARG A 217 -16.66 -10.82 -4.33
CA ARG A 217 -17.43 -12.04 -4.06
C ARG A 217 -17.22 -12.48 -2.61
N GLY A 218 -17.92 -11.88 -1.68
CA GLY A 218 -17.83 -12.18 -0.27
C GLY A 218 -17.85 -10.92 0.57
N ARG A 219 -17.61 -11.05 1.86
CA ARG A 219 -17.68 -9.95 2.83
C ARG A 219 -16.48 -9.99 3.76
N LEU A 220 -16.18 -8.87 4.39
CA LEU A 220 -15.14 -8.77 5.41
C LEU A 220 -15.38 -9.75 6.57
N ALA A 221 -16.65 -10.03 6.88
CA ALA A 221 -17.02 -11.05 7.88
C ALA A 221 -16.62 -12.49 7.48
N ASP A 222 -16.28 -12.74 6.23
CA ASP A 222 -15.86 -14.05 5.71
C ASP A 222 -14.32 -14.19 5.72
N VAL A 223 -13.58 -13.14 6.08
CA VAL A 223 -12.11 -13.19 6.19
C VAL A 223 -11.71 -14.12 7.34
N THR A 224 -10.96 -15.16 7.00
CA THR A 224 -10.48 -16.18 7.96
C THR A 224 -9.03 -15.97 8.38
N ALA A 225 -8.27 -15.20 7.61
CA ALA A 225 -6.88 -14.90 7.93
C ALA A 225 -6.78 -14.04 9.20
N PRO A 226 -5.89 -14.37 10.16
CA PRO A 226 -5.60 -13.46 11.26
C PRO A 226 -5.36 -12.06 10.74
N THR A 227 -6.00 -11.04 11.32
CA THR A 227 -5.96 -9.67 10.80
C THR A 227 -5.44 -8.67 11.83
N LEU A 228 -4.53 -7.80 11.39
CA LEU A 228 -4.01 -6.65 12.11
C LEU A 228 -4.37 -5.38 11.35
N VAL A 229 -4.98 -4.42 12.01
CA VAL A 229 -5.21 -3.07 11.49
C VAL A 229 -4.25 -2.11 12.17
N LEU A 230 -3.44 -1.38 11.41
CA LEU A 230 -2.58 -0.28 11.86
C LEU A 230 -3.14 1.01 11.30
N HIS A 231 -3.60 1.94 12.13
CA HIS A 231 -4.25 3.14 11.62
C HIS A 231 -3.74 4.40 12.32
N GLY A 232 -3.42 5.42 11.52
CA GLY A 232 -2.96 6.71 12.02
C GLY A 232 -4.08 7.48 12.72
N THR A 233 -3.83 8.00 13.95
CA THR A 233 -4.84 8.79 14.68
C THR A 233 -5.03 10.18 14.10
N ALA A 234 -4.16 10.61 13.18
CA ALA A 234 -4.24 11.89 12.47
C ALA A 234 -4.43 11.70 10.95
N ASP A 235 -4.94 10.53 10.50
CA ASP A 235 -5.18 10.26 9.09
C ASP A 235 -6.27 11.22 8.54
N PRO A 236 -5.92 12.12 7.60
CA PRO A 236 -6.86 13.11 7.09
C PRO A 236 -7.76 12.58 5.97
N LEU A 237 -7.38 11.45 5.33
CA LEU A 237 -8.16 10.83 4.25
C LEU A 237 -9.19 9.84 4.80
N PHE A 238 -8.74 8.95 5.65
CA PHE A 238 -9.58 8.00 6.37
C PHE A 238 -9.40 8.23 7.88
N PRO A 239 -10.19 9.13 8.50
CA PRO A 239 -10.13 9.35 9.95
C PRO A 239 -10.12 8.03 10.73
N TYR A 240 -9.59 8.05 11.95
CA TYR A 240 -9.28 6.85 12.75
C TYR A 240 -10.46 5.87 12.88
N GLU A 241 -11.69 6.37 12.85
CA GLU A 241 -12.93 5.59 12.89
C GLU A 241 -13.06 4.61 11.71
N HIS A 242 -12.38 4.86 10.58
CA HIS A 242 -12.31 3.89 9.49
C HIS A 242 -11.52 2.64 9.89
N GLY A 243 -10.43 2.81 10.62
CA GLY A 243 -9.66 1.71 11.19
C GLY A 243 -10.44 0.91 12.23
N GLU A 244 -11.21 1.60 13.08
CA GLU A 244 -12.10 0.95 14.06
C GLU A 244 -13.19 0.13 13.35
N ALA A 245 -13.88 0.74 12.37
CA ALA A 245 -14.93 0.07 11.63
C ALA A 245 -14.43 -1.16 10.86
N LEU A 246 -13.21 -1.06 10.32
CA LEU A 246 -12.56 -2.16 9.62
C LEU A 246 -12.21 -3.30 10.57
N ALA A 247 -11.67 -3.00 11.75
CA ALA A 247 -11.37 -4.00 12.77
C ALA A 247 -12.65 -4.67 13.33
N ASP A 248 -13.73 -3.92 13.48
CA ASP A 248 -15.03 -4.46 13.92
C ASP A 248 -15.67 -5.37 12.84
N ALA A 249 -15.44 -5.08 11.55
CA ALA A 249 -16.03 -5.83 10.43
C ALA A 249 -15.33 -7.18 10.18
N ILE A 250 -14.07 -7.34 10.58
CA ILE A 250 -13.28 -8.56 10.35
C ILE A 250 -13.19 -9.38 11.65
N PRO A 251 -13.65 -10.63 11.66
CA PRO A 251 -13.63 -11.46 12.87
C PRO A 251 -12.24 -11.60 13.48
N GLY A 252 -12.10 -11.25 14.74
CA GLY A 252 -10.85 -11.39 15.49
C GLY A 252 -9.73 -10.42 15.10
N ALA A 253 -10.01 -9.40 14.29
CA ALA A 253 -9.04 -8.39 13.94
C ALA A 253 -8.57 -7.60 15.17
N GLN A 254 -7.28 -7.25 15.18
CA GLN A 254 -6.66 -6.42 16.21
C GLN A 254 -6.40 -5.03 15.63
N LEU A 255 -6.73 -3.98 16.38
CA LEU A 255 -6.44 -2.59 16.01
C LEU A 255 -5.29 -2.06 16.84
N VAL A 256 -4.32 -1.44 16.20
CA VAL A 256 -3.21 -0.69 16.83
C VAL A 256 -3.23 0.73 16.31
N ALA A 257 -3.43 1.68 17.21
CA ALA A 257 -3.34 3.10 16.90
C ALA A 257 -1.89 3.51 16.65
N LEU A 258 -1.67 4.25 15.57
CA LEU A 258 -0.39 4.90 15.26
C LEU A 258 -0.53 6.38 15.61
N GLU A 259 -0.14 6.72 16.83
CA GLU A 259 -0.36 8.06 17.39
C GLU A 259 0.29 9.17 16.55
N GLY A 260 -0.52 10.13 16.11
CA GLY A 260 -0.09 11.29 15.33
C GLY A 260 0.30 10.99 13.88
N VAL A 261 0.22 9.77 13.42
CA VAL A 261 0.50 9.39 12.01
C VAL A 261 -0.67 9.78 11.13
N GLY A 262 -0.38 10.30 9.94
CA GLY A 262 -1.35 10.62 8.89
C GLY A 262 -1.65 9.44 7.97
N HIS A 263 -1.95 9.75 6.70
CA HIS A 263 -2.25 8.76 5.66
C HIS A 263 -0.98 8.35 4.92
N GLU A 264 -0.14 7.56 5.55
CA GLU A 264 1.11 7.08 4.99
C GLU A 264 1.46 5.67 5.49
N ALA A 265 2.40 4.99 4.84
CA ALA A 265 3.04 3.82 5.41
C ALA A 265 3.75 4.22 6.72
N PRO A 266 3.91 3.31 7.71
CA PRO A 266 4.50 3.65 8.99
C PRO A 266 5.81 4.43 8.85
N PRO A 267 5.86 5.73 9.26
CA PRO A 267 7.06 6.55 9.16
C PRO A 267 8.12 6.13 10.18
N ALA A 268 9.38 6.48 9.94
CA ALA A 268 10.51 6.06 10.76
C ALA A 268 10.34 6.28 12.28
N PRO A 269 9.75 7.41 12.75
CA PRO A 269 9.58 7.65 14.19
C PRO A 269 8.74 6.58 14.93
N ILE A 270 7.90 5.80 14.22
CA ILE A 270 7.02 4.81 14.85
C ILE A 270 7.37 3.36 14.49
N TRP A 271 8.49 3.11 13.85
CA TRP A 271 8.88 1.74 13.53
C TRP A 271 9.04 0.85 14.75
N ASP A 272 9.41 1.41 15.89
CA ASP A 272 9.52 0.65 17.15
C ASP A 272 8.15 0.20 17.71
N VAL A 273 7.04 0.72 17.15
CA VAL A 273 5.68 0.28 17.40
C VAL A 273 5.20 -0.65 16.27
N ALA A 274 5.28 -0.18 15.02
CA ALA A 274 4.73 -0.89 13.86
C ALA A 274 5.44 -2.20 13.55
N VAL A 275 6.79 -2.19 13.50
CA VAL A 275 7.57 -3.39 13.16
C VAL A 275 7.35 -4.53 14.16
N PRO A 276 7.46 -4.33 15.49
CA PRO A 276 7.16 -5.40 16.43
C PRO A 276 5.70 -5.87 16.40
N ALA A 277 4.73 -4.99 16.08
CA ALA A 277 3.34 -5.39 15.93
C ALA A 277 3.17 -6.36 14.75
N ILE A 278 3.73 -6.00 13.57
CA ILE A 278 3.72 -6.84 12.37
C ILE A 278 4.47 -8.16 12.62
N LEU A 279 5.66 -8.13 13.22
CA LEU A 279 6.44 -9.34 13.49
C LEU A 279 5.74 -10.29 14.46
N ARG A 280 5.04 -9.78 15.48
CA ARG A 280 4.22 -10.63 16.37
C ARG A 280 3.04 -11.22 15.63
N HIS A 281 2.35 -10.41 14.86
CA HIS A 281 1.17 -10.82 14.09
C HIS A 281 1.51 -11.90 13.06
N THR A 282 2.62 -11.76 12.36
CA THR A 282 3.06 -12.70 11.33
C THR A 282 3.68 -14.00 11.87
N ARG A 283 3.87 -14.15 13.18
CA ARG A 283 4.25 -15.43 13.82
C ARG A 283 3.07 -16.40 13.92
N ALA A 284 1.86 -15.89 14.11
CA ALA A 284 0.67 -16.69 14.37
C ALA A 284 0.16 -17.49 13.15
N GLY A 285 0.63 -17.17 11.93
CA GLY A 285 0.22 -17.84 10.68
C GLY A 285 1.28 -18.78 10.09
N SER A 286 2.33 -19.10 10.82
CA SER A 286 3.47 -19.90 10.34
C SER A 286 3.40 -21.38 10.74
N GLU A 287 2.31 -21.84 11.37
CA GLU A 287 2.07 -23.24 11.74
C GLU A 287 1.14 -23.95 10.76
#